data_46e8a3779e916c29a45803b52ec20e93
#
_entry.id   46e8a3779e916c29a45803b52ec20e93
#
_cell.length_a   1.000
_cell.length_b   1.000
_cell.length_c   1.000
_cell.angle_alpha   90.00
_cell.angle_beta   90.00
_cell.angle_gamma   90.00
#
_symmetry.space_group_name_H-M   'P 1'
#
loop_
_entity.id
_entity.type
_entity.pdbx_description
1 polymer ?
#
loop_
_entity_poly.entity_id
_entity_poly.type
_entity_poly.pdbx_seq_one_letter_code
_entity_poly.pdbx_strand_id
1 'polypeptide(L)'
;MKRLGVNIDHIATIRNARGEHHPDPFFAAKFVKKSGANSITIHLREDRRHINDGDAKKICSIKNLLVNLEVSTNSKMINSALKLKPNFVCIVPENRKEITLSLIHISEP
;
A
#
# COMPACT_ATOMS: atom_id res chain seq x y z
N MET A 1 22.77 1.45 8.05
CA MET A 1 22.21 1.45 6.68
C MET A 1 20.76 1.90 6.72
N LYS A 2 20.41 2.84 5.88
CA LYS A 2 19.04 3.30 5.76
C LYS A 2 18.29 2.49 4.73
N ARG A 3 17.02 2.23 4.99
CA ARG A 3 16.14 1.55 4.05
C ARG A 3 15.08 2.53 3.60
N LEU A 4 14.74 2.45 2.32
CA LEU A 4 13.69 3.29 1.74
C LEU A 4 12.43 2.45 1.54
N GLY A 5 11.39 2.81 2.27
CA GLY A 5 10.05 2.30 2.03
C GLY A 5 9.22 3.38 1.35
N VAL A 6 8.53 3.02 0.30
CA VAL A 6 7.73 3.98 -0.48
C VAL A 6 6.26 3.63 -0.35
N ASN A 7 5.47 4.60 0.08
CA ASN A 7 4.01 4.48 0.12
C ASN A 7 3.44 4.91 -1.22
N ILE A 8 2.67 4.03 -1.84
CA ILE A 8 2.09 4.29 -3.16
C ILE A 8 0.55 4.43 -3.13
N ASP A 9 -0.04 4.64 -1.95
CA ASP A 9 -1.50 4.77 -1.81
C ASP A 9 -2.07 5.83 -2.74
N HIS A 10 -1.39 6.96 -2.86
CA HIS A 10 -1.93 8.09 -3.60
C HIS A 10 -1.85 7.94 -5.12
N ILE A 11 -1.12 6.96 -5.62
CA ILE A 11 -1.24 6.55 -7.02
C ILE A 11 -2.67 6.06 -7.28
N ALA A 12 -3.21 5.26 -6.35
CA ALA A 12 -4.60 4.83 -6.42
C ALA A 12 -5.57 5.99 -6.23
N THR A 13 -5.24 6.94 -5.38
CA THR A 13 -6.05 8.15 -5.18
C THR A 13 -6.22 8.89 -6.50
N ILE A 14 -5.12 9.09 -7.24
CA ILE A 14 -5.16 9.79 -8.53
C ILE A 14 -5.97 8.98 -9.55
N ARG A 15 -5.73 7.68 -9.65
CA ARG A 15 -6.50 6.81 -10.54
C ARG A 15 -8.00 6.91 -10.27
N ASN A 16 -8.39 6.84 -8.99
CA ASN A 16 -9.79 6.86 -8.60
C ASN A 16 -10.42 8.23 -8.91
N ALA A 17 -9.69 9.31 -8.69
CA ALA A 17 -10.16 10.65 -9.01
C ALA A 17 -10.38 10.84 -10.51
N ARG A 18 -9.58 10.19 -11.34
CA ARG A 18 -9.72 10.25 -12.79
C ARG A 18 -10.86 9.38 -13.31
N GLY A 19 -11.29 8.38 -12.54
CA GLY A 19 -12.28 7.42 -12.97
C GLY A 19 -11.80 6.51 -14.09
N GLU A 20 -10.49 6.29 -14.18
CA GLU A 20 -9.85 5.49 -15.23
C GLU A 20 -9.05 4.34 -14.62
N HIS A 21 -8.30 3.61 -15.45
CA HIS A 21 -7.44 2.53 -15.00
C HIS A 21 -6.00 3.01 -14.71
N HIS A 22 -5.70 4.23 -15.03
CA HIS A 22 -4.35 4.79 -14.96
C HIS A 22 -4.34 6.05 -14.09
N PRO A 23 -3.32 6.25 -13.27
CA PRO A 23 -2.16 5.39 -13.03
C PRO A 23 -2.46 4.18 -12.18
N ASP A 24 -1.79 3.06 -12.44
CA ASP A 24 -2.04 1.79 -11.76
C ASP A 24 -1.00 1.57 -10.66
N PRO A 25 -1.44 1.40 -9.40
CA PRO A 25 -0.52 1.13 -8.28
C PRO A 25 0.36 -0.10 -8.50
N PHE A 26 -0.14 -1.11 -9.20
CA PHE A 26 0.65 -2.30 -9.49
C PHE A 26 1.91 -1.97 -10.30
N PHE A 27 1.78 -1.18 -11.36
CA PHE A 27 2.92 -0.75 -12.15
C PHE A 27 3.82 0.20 -11.36
N ALA A 28 3.23 1.07 -10.54
CA ALA A 28 4.00 1.94 -9.67
C ALA A 28 4.87 1.14 -8.70
N ALA A 29 4.32 0.08 -8.10
CA ALA A 29 5.07 -0.78 -7.20
C ALA A 29 6.28 -1.41 -7.89
N LYS A 30 6.09 -1.92 -9.10
CA LYS A 30 7.18 -2.51 -9.88
C LYS A 30 8.24 -1.47 -10.26
N PHE A 31 7.82 -0.29 -10.66
CA PHE A 31 8.71 0.80 -11.02
C PHE A 31 9.56 1.24 -9.83
N VAL A 32 8.93 1.45 -8.68
CA VAL A 32 9.60 1.89 -7.46
C VAL A 32 10.61 0.85 -6.99
N LYS A 33 10.24 -0.42 -7.06
CA LYS A 33 11.18 -1.50 -6.74
C LYS A 33 12.40 -1.46 -7.65
N LYS A 34 12.18 -1.34 -8.96
CA LYS A 34 13.24 -1.28 -9.94
C LYS A 34 14.14 -0.08 -9.74
N SER A 35 13.59 1.01 -9.20
CA SER A 35 14.33 2.23 -8.92
C SER A 35 15.16 2.19 -7.64
N GLY A 36 15.08 1.10 -6.88
CA GLY A 36 15.97 0.87 -5.73
C GLY A 36 15.31 0.92 -4.36
N ALA A 37 13.98 1.07 -4.27
CA ALA A 37 13.30 1.03 -2.98
C ALA A 37 13.44 -0.36 -2.33
N ASN A 38 13.52 -0.38 -1.01
CA ASN A 38 13.64 -1.62 -0.24
C ASN A 38 12.29 -2.28 0.00
N SER A 39 11.24 -1.48 0.13
CA SER A 39 9.90 -1.98 0.38
C SER A 39 8.85 -1.03 -0.15
N ILE A 40 7.66 -1.57 -0.34
CA ILE A 40 6.48 -0.83 -0.74
C ILE A 40 5.49 -0.89 0.43
N THR A 41 4.89 0.24 0.76
CA THR A 41 3.83 0.29 1.76
C THR A 41 2.53 0.64 1.07
N ILE A 42 1.50 -0.13 1.34
CA ILE A 42 0.13 0.15 0.92
C ILE A 42 -0.79 0.04 2.13
N HIS A 43 -1.82 0.87 2.15
CA HIS A 43 -2.82 0.87 3.20
C HIS A 43 -4.16 0.46 2.61
N LEU A 44 -4.66 -0.69 3.00
CA LEU A 44 -6.01 -1.13 2.63
C LEU A 44 -6.97 -0.62 3.70
N ARG A 45 -7.56 0.54 3.44
CA ARG A 45 -8.49 1.18 4.38
C ARG A 45 -9.84 0.47 4.37
N GLU A 46 -10.55 0.55 5.47
CA GLU A 46 -11.91 -0.02 5.55
C GLU A 46 -12.84 0.60 4.50
N ASP A 47 -12.67 1.90 4.21
CA ASP A 47 -13.52 2.62 3.26
C ASP A 47 -13.04 2.51 1.80
N ARG A 48 -11.90 1.88 1.56
CA ARG A 48 -11.34 1.68 0.21
C ARG A 48 -11.23 2.97 -0.59
N ARG A 49 -10.85 4.07 0.06
CA ARG A 49 -10.78 5.38 -0.63
C ARG A 49 -9.66 5.47 -1.67
N HIS A 50 -8.66 4.60 -1.59
CA HIS A 50 -7.58 4.59 -2.58
C HIS A 50 -7.25 3.16 -3.02
N ILE A 51 -6.38 2.43 -2.34
CA ILE A 51 -6.07 1.03 -2.66
C ILE A 51 -7.34 0.19 -2.52
N ASN A 52 -7.66 -0.59 -3.54
CA ASN A 52 -8.77 -1.55 -3.48
C ASN A 52 -8.23 -2.98 -3.29
N ASP A 53 -9.15 -3.91 -3.10
CA ASP A 53 -8.78 -5.31 -2.84
C ASP A 53 -8.00 -5.92 -4.01
N GLY A 54 -8.35 -5.57 -5.23
CA GLY A 54 -7.65 -6.04 -6.43
C GLY A 54 -6.22 -5.52 -6.49
N ASP A 55 -6.02 -4.23 -6.15
CA ASP A 55 -4.68 -3.64 -6.09
C ASP A 55 -3.82 -4.39 -5.07
N ALA A 56 -4.35 -4.57 -3.86
CA ALA A 56 -3.63 -5.22 -2.78
C ALA A 56 -3.23 -6.65 -3.16
N LYS A 57 -4.15 -7.38 -3.77
CA LYS A 57 -3.88 -8.75 -4.20
C LYS A 57 -2.76 -8.81 -5.24
N LYS A 58 -2.80 -7.94 -6.24
CA LYS A 58 -1.78 -7.91 -7.28
C LYS A 58 -0.42 -7.52 -6.73
N ILE A 59 -0.38 -6.50 -5.87
CA ILE A 59 0.88 -6.01 -5.31
C ILE A 59 1.49 -7.04 -4.36
N CYS A 60 0.68 -7.65 -3.50
CA CYS A 60 1.18 -8.69 -2.60
C CYS A 60 1.65 -9.95 -3.32
N SER A 61 1.25 -10.12 -4.58
CA SER A 61 1.65 -11.28 -5.39
C SER A 61 2.96 -11.07 -6.15
N ILE A 62 3.52 -9.86 -6.13
CA ILE A 62 4.76 -9.58 -6.86
C ILE A 62 5.93 -10.29 -6.16
N LYS A 63 6.66 -11.12 -6.93
CA LYS A 63 7.83 -11.81 -6.39
C LYS A 63 8.97 -10.84 -6.14
N ASN A 64 9.73 -11.13 -5.08
CA ASN A 64 10.92 -10.35 -4.72
C ASN A 64 10.60 -8.89 -4.37
N LEU A 65 9.37 -8.62 -3.95
CA LEU A 65 8.96 -7.31 -3.45
C LEU A 65 8.57 -7.44 -1.99
N LEU A 66 9.21 -6.64 -1.14
CA LEU A 66 8.81 -6.58 0.26
C LEU A 66 7.63 -5.62 0.37
N VAL A 67 6.50 -6.15 0.82
CA VAL A 67 5.28 -5.37 0.98
C VAL A 67 4.92 -5.24 2.45
N ASN A 68 4.75 -4.01 2.89
CA ASN A 68 4.19 -3.68 4.20
C ASN A 68 2.74 -3.26 4.00
N LEU A 69 1.83 -4.05 4.54
CA LEU A 69 0.39 -3.78 4.42
C LEU A 69 -0.11 -3.14 5.71
N GLU A 70 -0.62 -1.93 5.60
CA GLU A 70 -1.27 -1.25 6.70
C GLU A 70 -2.76 -1.56 6.69
N VAL A 71 -3.30 -1.91 7.85
CA VAL A 71 -4.73 -2.16 8.04
C VAL A 71 -5.15 -1.66 9.42
N SER A 72 -6.44 -1.41 9.59
CA SER A 72 -7.00 -1.06 10.90
C SER A 72 -7.11 -2.29 11.81
N THR A 73 -7.48 -2.06 13.06
CA THR A 73 -7.68 -3.13 14.04
C THR A 73 -8.95 -3.94 13.81
N ASN A 74 -9.78 -3.57 12.85
CA ASN A 74 -11.02 -4.26 12.53
C ASN A 74 -10.73 -5.71 12.13
N SER A 75 -11.48 -6.66 12.68
CA SER A 75 -11.22 -8.08 12.44
C SER A 75 -11.33 -8.48 10.97
N LYS A 76 -12.23 -7.85 10.22
CA LYS A 76 -12.36 -8.11 8.78
C LYS A 76 -11.10 -7.71 8.03
N MET A 77 -10.51 -6.58 8.42
CA MET A 77 -9.29 -6.09 7.79
C MET A 77 -8.08 -6.97 8.13
N ILE A 78 -8.02 -7.44 9.36
CA ILE A 78 -6.98 -8.38 9.78
C ILE A 78 -7.10 -9.69 9.01
N ASN A 79 -8.32 -10.19 8.82
CA ASN A 79 -8.56 -11.40 8.02
C ASN A 79 -8.14 -11.19 6.56
N SER A 80 -8.42 -10.02 6.00
CA SER A 80 -7.98 -9.68 4.63
C SER A 80 -6.45 -9.70 4.55
N ALA A 81 -5.77 -9.13 5.54
CA ALA A 81 -4.31 -9.14 5.58
C ALA A 81 -3.76 -10.56 5.62
N LEU A 82 -4.37 -11.44 6.43
CA LEU A 82 -3.95 -12.83 6.51
C LEU A 82 -4.07 -13.55 5.16
N LYS A 83 -5.11 -13.25 4.40
CA LYS A 83 -5.32 -13.84 3.08
C LYS A 83 -4.35 -13.32 2.04
N LEU A 84 -3.99 -12.05 2.11
CA LEU A 84 -3.08 -11.42 1.17
C LEU A 84 -1.63 -11.86 1.35
N LYS A 85 -1.27 -12.29 2.54
CA LYS A 85 0.08 -12.77 2.89
C LYS A 85 1.19 -11.80 2.52
N PRO A 86 1.11 -10.54 2.95
CA PRO A 86 2.22 -9.60 2.74
C PRO A 86 3.41 -10.00 3.60
N ASN A 87 4.57 -9.39 3.33
CA ASN A 87 5.77 -9.64 4.14
C ASN A 87 5.61 -9.07 5.55
N PHE A 88 4.94 -7.92 5.67
CA PHE A 88 4.72 -7.26 6.96
C PHE A 88 3.30 -6.73 7.02
N VAL A 89 2.75 -6.72 8.23
CA VAL A 89 1.45 -6.09 8.51
C VAL A 89 1.67 -5.06 9.61
N CYS A 90 1.18 -3.87 9.38
CA CYS A 90 1.21 -2.79 10.36
C CYS A 90 -0.21 -2.38 10.70
N ILE A 91 -0.54 -2.40 11.97
CA ILE A 91 -1.85 -1.98 12.44
C ILE A 91 -1.80 -0.46 12.63
N VAL A 92 -2.70 0.26 11.97
CA VAL A 92 -2.73 1.71 12.00
C VAL A 92 -4.15 2.20 12.35
N PRO A 93 -4.26 3.34 13.05
CA PRO A 93 -5.55 3.96 13.27
C PRO A 93 -6.06 4.57 11.96
N GLU A 94 -7.38 4.56 11.78
CA GLU A 94 -8.00 5.19 10.62
C GLU A 94 -8.97 6.25 11.07
N ASN A 95 -8.88 7.42 10.42
CA ASN A 95 -9.78 8.53 10.62
C ASN A 95 -10.40 8.88 9.28
N ARG A 96 -11.73 8.84 9.20
CA ARG A 96 -12.45 9.12 7.95
C ARG A 96 -12.26 10.54 7.45
N LYS A 97 -11.95 11.47 8.37
CA LYS A 97 -11.74 12.88 8.03
C LYS A 97 -10.28 13.19 7.68
N GLU A 98 -9.40 12.22 7.86
CA GLU A 98 -7.99 12.43 7.61
C GLU A 98 -7.70 12.44 6.12
N ILE A 99 -6.97 13.46 5.69
CA ILE A 99 -6.41 13.52 4.36
C ILE A 99 -4.91 13.67 4.53
N THR A 100 -4.16 12.61 4.20
CA THR A 100 -2.70 12.67 4.31
C THR A 100 -2.10 12.49 2.92
N LEU A 101 -1.02 13.22 2.68
CA LEU A 101 -0.27 13.16 1.43
C LEU A 101 1.15 12.64 1.66
N SER A 102 1.36 11.92 2.75
CA SER A 102 2.66 11.34 3.04
C SER A 102 2.90 10.16 2.11
N LEU A 103 3.85 10.31 1.19
CA LEU A 103 4.11 9.32 0.16
C LEU A 103 5.36 8.50 0.40
N ILE A 104 6.26 9.00 1.23
CA ILE A 104 7.57 8.39 1.42
C ILE A 104 7.87 8.28 2.90
N HIS A 105 8.31 7.08 3.30
CA HIS A 105 8.80 6.84 4.64
C HIS A 105 10.25 6.39 4.56
N ILE A 106 11.10 7.03 5.34
CA ILE A 106 12.49 6.61 5.48
C ILE A 106 12.59 5.92 6.83
N SER A 107 12.94 4.63 6.78
CA SER A 107 13.08 3.82 7.97
C SER A 107 14.54 3.55 8.25
N GLU A 108 14.89 3.57 9.52
CA GLU A 108 16.20 3.10 9.96
C GLU A 108 16.03 1.72 10.59
N PRO A 109 16.90 0.78 10.24
CA PRO A 109 16.86 -0.55 10.80
C PRO A 109 17.18 -0.57 12.29
#